data_4f0b24884094eeef498d95c747e68892
#
_entry.id   4f0b24884094eeef498d95c747e68892
#
_cell.length_a   1.000
_cell.length_b   1.000
_cell.length_c   1.000
_cell.angle_alpha   90.00
_cell.angle_beta   90.00
_cell.angle_gamma   90.00
#
_symmetry.space_group_name_H-M   'P 1'
#
loop_
_entity.id
_entity.type
_entity.pdbx_description
1 polymer ?
#
loop_
_entity_poly.entity_id
_entity_poly.type
_entity_poly.pdbx_seq_one_letter_code
_entity_poly.pdbx_strand_id
1 'polypeptide(L)'
;MKEAYDELVRIKYEFANKVSLENYNMTFENYMNKIYLRAYKQKVQSVTYKTALPHHKLFIQYFGSKPLKAITPRDCEAFRLHIIENYSENYAKNLWSRFKACMGYAERLGYISDMPCKALDNPRGKHPETPFWTYAEFQTFIKSFDLHDYEELQRFTAIWLYYMTGVRVSEGLSLCWEDIDFDKKFLKVHTTLEKDENGNWYRKDQTKTPAGERLIELDDITIEVLQVWRKNQFANQDTDFIISRFGDPF
;
A
#
# COMPACT_ATOMS: atom_id res chain seq x y z
N MET A 1 11.16 24.65 -45.14
CA MET A 1 10.30 23.51 -45.57
C MET A 1 10.02 22.51 -44.47
N LYS A 2 11.03 22.09 -43.67
CA LYS A 2 10.82 21.11 -42.58
C LYS A 2 9.90 21.66 -41.49
N GLU A 3 10.12 22.89 -41.03
CA GLU A 3 9.30 23.56 -40.02
C GLU A 3 7.83 23.72 -40.43
N ALA A 4 7.59 24.09 -41.70
CA ALA A 4 6.22 24.22 -42.23
C ALA A 4 5.50 22.85 -42.33
N TYR A 5 6.24 21.79 -42.61
CA TYR A 5 5.70 20.45 -42.63
C TYR A 5 5.37 19.96 -41.20
N ASP A 6 6.26 20.20 -40.28
CA ASP A 6 6.06 19.85 -38.85
C ASP A 6 4.86 20.60 -38.26
N GLU A 7 4.69 21.89 -38.63
CA GLU A 7 3.53 22.69 -38.24
C GLU A 7 2.22 22.17 -38.82
N LEU A 8 2.22 21.78 -40.09
CA LEU A 8 1.04 21.21 -40.77
C LEU A 8 0.64 19.85 -40.17
N VAL A 9 1.61 19.01 -39.83
CA VAL A 9 1.37 17.73 -39.14
C VAL A 9 0.80 17.98 -37.75
N ARG A 10 1.31 18.99 -37.02
CA ARG A 10 0.83 19.41 -35.73
C ARG A 10 -0.64 19.85 -35.77
N ILE A 11 -0.97 20.77 -36.68
CA ILE A 11 -2.34 21.27 -36.87
C ILE A 11 -3.30 20.14 -37.29
N LYS A 12 -2.90 19.23 -38.17
CA LYS A 12 -3.71 18.06 -38.55
C LYS A 12 -3.97 17.13 -37.36
N TYR A 13 -2.95 16.89 -36.54
CA TYR A 13 -3.08 16.05 -35.33
C TYR A 13 -4.05 16.66 -34.30
N GLU A 14 -3.96 17.96 -34.07
CA GLU A 14 -4.87 18.67 -33.14
C GLU A 14 -6.31 18.67 -33.65
N PHE A 15 -6.51 18.93 -34.93
CA PHE A 15 -7.84 18.91 -35.52
C PHE A 15 -8.46 17.51 -35.49
N ALA A 16 -7.66 16.47 -35.68
CA ALA A 16 -8.11 15.08 -35.61
C ALA A 16 -8.41 14.59 -34.20
N ASN A 17 -7.66 15.07 -33.19
CA ASN A 17 -7.72 14.54 -31.82
C ASN A 17 -8.27 15.52 -30.78
N LYS A 18 -8.66 16.74 -31.18
CA LYS A 18 -9.12 17.82 -30.28
C LYS A 18 -8.12 18.12 -29.14
N VAL A 19 -6.85 17.88 -29.36
CA VAL A 19 -5.77 18.08 -28.37
C VAL A 19 -5.17 19.45 -28.58
N SER A 20 -4.98 20.23 -27.49
CA SER A 20 -4.36 21.56 -27.57
C SER A 20 -2.89 21.48 -28.02
N LEU A 21 -2.42 22.56 -28.68
CA LEU A 21 -1.04 22.70 -29.18
C LEU A 21 0.01 22.47 -28.08
N GLU A 22 -0.28 22.89 -26.86
CA GLU A 22 0.60 22.72 -25.69
C GLU A 22 0.88 21.25 -25.35
N ASN A 23 -0.06 20.35 -25.68
CA ASN A 23 0.05 18.93 -25.35
C ASN A 23 0.74 18.11 -26.45
N TYR A 24 0.93 18.68 -27.64
CA TYR A 24 1.49 17.93 -28.78
C TYR A 24 2.92 17.42 -28.55
N ASN A 25 3.77 18.20 -27.90
CA ASN A 25 5.17 17.85 -27.59
C ASN A 25 5.40 17.60 -26.09
N MET A 26 4.34 17.30 -25.33
CA MET A 26 4.47 17.04 -23.91
C MET A 26 5.42 15.86 -23.65
N THR A 27 6.47 16.09 -22.84
CA THR A 27 7.36 15.01 -22.42
C THR A 27 6.66 14.10 -21.41
N PHE A 28 7.14 12.87 -21.31
CA PHE A 28 6.62 11.92 -20.31
C PHE A 28 6.72 12.49 -18.88
N GLU A 29 7.82 13.15 -18.54
CA GLU A 29 8.00 13.81 -17.25
C GLU A 29 6.96 14.89 -16.99
N ASN A 30 6.71 15.77 -17.95
CA ASN A 30 5.68 16.80 -17.83
C ASN A 30 4.29 16.22 -17.67
N TYR A 31 3.96 15.18 -18.43
CA TYR A 31 2.71 14.42 -18.27
C TYR A 31 2.60 13.83 -16.87
N MET A 32 3.65 13.15 -16.38
CA MET A 32 3.67 12.58 -15.04
C MET A 32 3.43 13.63 -13.97
N ASN A 33 4.21 14.70 -13.97
CA ASN A 33 4.20 15.69 -12.89
C ASN A 33 2.95 16.60 -12.94
N LYS A 34 2.53 17.04 -14.12
CA LYS A 34 1.43 18.02 -14.25
C LYS A 34 0.05 17.36 -14.29
N ILE A 35 -0.06 16.11 -14.78
CA ILE A 35 -1.35 15.45 -15.04
C ILE A 35 -1.51 14.21 -14.17
N TYR A 36 -0.70 13.16 -14.42
CA TYR A 36 -0.94 11.84 -13.84
C TYR A 36 -0.82 11.82 -12.32
N LEU A 37 0.29 12.33 -11.75
CA LEU A 37 0.53 12.28 -10.31
C LEU A 37 -0.49 13.11 -9.53
N ARG A 38 -0.95 14.23 -10.09
CA ARG A 38 -2.01 15.04 -9.47
C ARG A 38 -3.33 14.28 -9.40
N ALA A 39 -3.74 13.65 -10.50
CA ALA A 39 -4.95 12.85 -10.55
C ALA A 39 -4.82 11.58 -9.68
N TYR A 40 -3.65 10.94 -9.69
CA TYR A 40 -3.37 9.76 -8.87
C TYR A 40 -3.45 10.07 -7.37
N LYS A 41 -2.91 11.22 -6.93
CA LYS A 41 -2.98 11.67 -5.53
C LYS A 41 -4.42 11.82 -5.04
N GLN A 42 -5.33 12.30 -5.88
CA GLN A 42 -6.75 12.44 -5.53
C GLN A 42 -7.51 11.09 -5.51
N LYS A 43 -7.00 10.10 -6.22
CA LYS A 43 -7.67 8.80 -6.38
C LYS A 43 -7.34 7.82 -5.25
N VAL A 44 -6.15 7.93 -4.66
CA VAL A 44 -5.64 6.94 -3.71
C VAL A 44 -5.39 7.56 -2.34
N GLN A 45 -5.31 6.71 -1.31
CA GLN A 45 -4.96 7.16 0.03
C GLN A 45 -3.51 7.66 0.09
N SER A 46 -3.21 8.55 1.04
CA SER A 46 -1.89 9.15 1.25
C SER A 46 -0.76 8.11 1.34
N VAL A 47 -0.97 7.04 2.11
CA VAL A 47 0.01 5.94 2.23
C VAL A 47 0.27 5.27 0.88
N THR A 48 -0.79 4.96 0.12
CA THR A 48 -0.68 4.36 -1.22
C THR A 48 0.05 5.29 -2.18
N TYR A 49 -0.21 6.60 -2.10
CA TYR A 49 0.49 7.60 -2.90
C TYR A 49 1.98 7.63 -2.55
N LYS A 50 2.33 7.74 -1.27
CA LYS A 50 3.73 7.78 -0.79
C LYS A 50 4.51 6.53 -1.22
N THR A 51 3.93 5.34 -1.07
CA THR A 51 4.56 4.06 -1.47
C THR A 51 4.69 3.89 -2.98
N ALA A 52 3.85 4.56 -3.78
CA ALA A 52 3.92 4.51 -5.23
C ALA A 52 4.94 5.51 -5.84
N LEU A 53 5.31 6.57 -5.10
CA LEU A 53 6.23 7.61 -5.61
C LEU A 53 7.57 7.08 -6.13
N PRO A 54 8.27 6.12 -5.46
CA PRO A 54 9.51 5.55 -5.98
C PRO A 54 9.32 4.90 -7.35
N HIS A 55 8.20 4.21 -7.58
CA HIS A 55 7.89 3.60 -8.88
C HIS A 55 7.70 4.67 -9.96
N HIS A 56 6.96 5.72 -9.66
CA HIS A 56 6.74 6.82 -10.61
C HIS A 56 8.03 7.58 -10.92
N LYS A 57 8.93 7.75 -9.93
CA LYS A 57 10.27 8.32 -10.15
C LYS A 57 11.10 7.47 -11.10
N LEU A 58 11.05 6.14 -10.98
CA LEU A 58 11.71 5.23 -11.90
C LEU A 58 11.19 5.40 -13.33
N PHE A 59 9.88 5.55 -13.53
CA PHE A 59 9.31 5.79 -14.85
C PHE A 59 9.81 7.10 -15.45
N ILE A 60 9.86 8.17 -14.64
CA ILE A 60 10.38 9.47 -15.07
C ILE A 60 11.87 9.38 -15.41
N GLN A 61 12.67 8.67 -14.63
CA GLN A 61 14.09 8.45 -14.93
C GLN A 61 14.30 7.73 -16.26
N TYR A 62 13.42 6.77 -16.60
CA TYR A 62 13.56 5.97 -17.81
C TYR A 62 13.04 6.67 -19.06
N PHE A 63 11.90 7.36 -18.97
CA PHE A 63 11.19 7.94 -20.12
C PHE A 63 11.16 9.47 -20.13
N GLY A 64 11.56 10.15 -19.07
CA GLY A 64 11.22 11.53 -18.77
C GLY A 64 11.39 12.54 -19.90
N SER A 65 12.53 12.52 -20.59
CA SER A 65 12.82 13.45 -21.69
C SER A 65 12.09 13.12 -23.00
N LYS A 66 11.54 11.90 -23.13
CA LYS A 66 10.90 11.44 -24.36
C LYS A 66 9.52 12.07 -24.50
N PRO A 67 9.14 12.59 -25.68
CA PRO A 67 7.76 13.00 -25.93
C PRO A 67 6.81 11.82 -25.70
N LEU A 68 5.73 12.04 -24.96
CA LEU A 68 4.79 10.98 -24.55
C LEU A 68 4.28 10.16 -25.77
N LYS A 69 3.93 10.86 -26.85
CA LYS A 69 3.46 10.24 -28.11
C LYS A 69 4.55 9.48 -28.87
N ALA A 70 5.82 9.72 -28.58
CA ALA A 70 6.94 9.06 -29.22
C ALA A 70 7.40 7.79 -28.48
N ILE A 71 6.74 7.44 -27.38
CA ILE A 71 6.98 6.16 -26.68
C ILE A 71 6.37 5.05 -27.52
N THR A 72 7.23 4.16 -28.01
CA THR A 72 6.83 3.04 -28.88
C THR A 72 6.64 1.73 -28.10
N PRO A 73 6.00 0.71 -28.68
CA PRO A 73 5.96 -0.63 -28.09
C PRO A 73 7.36 -1.21 -27.82
N ARG A 74 8.35 -0.89 -28.67
CA ARG A 74 9.75 -1.32 -28.44
C ARG A 74 10.36 -0.69 -27.21
N ASP A 75 10.09 0.58 -26.95
CA ASP A 75 10.55 1.25 -25.72
C ASP A 75 9.91 0.64 -24.50
N CYS A 76 8.62 0.33 -24.57
CA CYS A 76 7.90 -0.33 -23.48
C CYS A 76 8.42 -1.75 -23.22
N GLU A 77 8.76 -2.49 -24.29
CA GLU A 77 9.35 -3.82 -24.15
C GLU A 77 10.76 -3.74 -23.53
N ALA A 78 11.58 -2.79 -23.97
CA ALA A 78 12.90 -2.58 -23.37
C ALA A 78 12.79 -2.25 -21.88
N PHE A 79 11.83 -1.41 -21.48
CA PHE A 79 11.55 -1.13 -20.07
C PHE A 79 11.06 -2.37 -19.32
N ARG A 80 10.17 -3.16 -19.93
CA ARG A 80 9.66 -4.41 -19.35
C ARG A 80 10.80 -5.40 -19.05
N LEU A 81 11.72 -5.59 -20.01
CA LEU A 81 12.89 -6.43 -19.82
C LEU A 81 13.81 -5.88 -18.72
N HIS A 82 14.09 -4.59 -18.74
CA HIS A 82 14.88 -3.92 -17.71
C HIS A 82 14.33 -4.18 -16.28
N ILE A 83 13.02 -4.07 -16.07
CA ILE A 83 12.46 -4.32 -14.73
C ILE A 83 12.46 -5.81 -14.36
N ILE A 84 12.36 -6.72 -15.32
CA ILE A 84 12.44 -8.17 -15.07
C ILE A 84 13.87 -8.57 -14.67
N GLU A 85 14.88 -7.97 -15.29
CA GLU A 85 16.29 -8.28 -15.04
C GLU A 85 16.80 -7.70 -13.72
N ASN A 86 16.28 -6.55 -13.29
CA ASN A 86 16.82 -5.79 -12.14
C ASN A 86 16.00 -5.88 -10.85
N TYR A 87 14.79 -6.47 -10.89
CA TYR A 87 13.90 -6.54 -9.74
C TYR A 87 13.31 -7.94 -9.54
N SER A 88 12.83 -8.21 -8.32
CA SER A 88 12.12 -9.47 -8.06
C SER A 88 10.84 -9.59 -8.91
N GLU A 89 10.45 -10.82 -9.25
CA GLU A 89 9.31 -11.10 -10.14
C GLU A 89 8.03 -10.35 -9.71
N ASN A 90 7.68 -10.39 -8.42
CA ASN A 90 6.49 -9.73 -7.91
C ASN A 90 6.60 -8.20 -7.94
N TYR A 91 7.81 -7.68 -7.71
CA TYR A 91 8.04 -6.24 -7.78
C TYR A 91 8.00 -5.75 -9.23
N ALA A 92 8.61 -6.47 -10.17
CA ALA A 92 8.55 -6.19 -11.61
C ALA A 92 7.10 -6.21 -12.12
N LYS A 93 6.29 -7.21 -11.70
CA LYS A 93 4.86 -7.28 -12.01
C LYS A 93 4.10 -6.05 -11.50
N ASN A 94 4.39 -5.59 -10.28
CA ASN A 94 3.75 -4.40 -9.70
C ASN A 94 4.17 -3.12 -10.43
N LEU A 95 5.47 -2.95 -10.74
CA LEU A 95 5.98 -1.84 -11.55
C LEU A 95 5.28 -1.78 -12.90
N TRP A 96 5.22 -2.91 -13.60
CA TRP A 96 4.59 -2.99 -14.91
C TRP A 96 3.10 -2.66 -14.88
N SER A 97 2.36 -3.18 -13.90
CA SER A 97 0.94 -2.87 -13.73
C SER A 97 0.70 -1.37 -13.50
N ARG A 98 1.55 -0.72 -12.71
CA ARG A 98 1.48 0.73 -12.47
C ARG A 98 1.86 1.53 -13.71
N PHE A 99 2.85 1.09 -14.48
CA PHE A 99 3.22 1.71 -15.74
C PHE A 99 2.08 1.61 -16.77
N LYS A 100 1.48 0.42 -16.93
CA LYS A 100 0.30 0.24 -17.79
C LYS A 100 -0.87 1.14 -17.36
N ALA A 101 -1.12 1.29 -16.07
CA ALA A 101 -2.15 2.18 -15.56
C ALA A 101 -1.89 3.65 -15.90
N CYS A 102 -0.64 4.08 -15.84
CA CYS A 102 -0.20 5.43 -16.22
C CYS A 102 -0.40 5.68 -17.71
N MET A 103 0.05 4.76 -18.57
CA MET A 103 -0.11 4.88 -20.02
C MET A 103 -1.58 4.79 -20.46
N GLY A 104 -2.37 3.90 -19.85
CA GLY A 104 -3.81 3.82 -20.10
C GLY A 104 -4.58 5.07 -19.65
N TYR A 105 -4.06 5.81 -18.66
CA TYR A 105 -4.64 7.10 -18.30
C TYR A 105 -4.35 8.16 -19.35
N ALA A 106 -3.15 8.16 -19.94
CA ALA A 106 -2.80 9.04 -21.05
C ALA A 106 -3.67 8.79 -22.29
N GLU A 107 -3.94 7.53 -22.62
CA GLU A 107 -4.84 7.13 -23.70
C GLU A 107 -6.27 7.63 -23.45
N ARG A 108 -6.83 7.39 -22.26
CA ARG A 108 -8.20 7.84 -21.90
C ARG A 108 -8.39 9.35 -21.99
N LEU A 109 -7.35 10.12 -21.71
CA LEU A 109 -7.38 11.58 -21.82
C LEU A 109 -7.01 12.12 -23.21
N GLY A 110 -6.67 11.24 -24.17
CA GLY A 110 -6.33 11.62 -25.54
C GLY A 110 -4.92 12.22 -25.70
N TYR A 111 -4.02 12.06 -24.71
CA TYR A 111 -2.61 12.45 -24.84
C TYR A 111 -1.83 11.55 -25.79
N ILE A 112 -2.28 10.31 -25.95
CA ILE A 112 -1.83 9.33 -26.94
C ILE A 112 -3.06 8.67 -27.56
N SER A 113 -2.94 8.28 -28.82
CA SER A 113 -4.04 7.65 -29.57
C SER A 113 -4.25 6.19 -29.20
N ASP A 114 -3.18 5.48 -28.85
CA ASP A 114 -3.21 4.08 -28.42
C ASP A 114 -2.11 3.82 -27.39
N MET A 115 -2.39 2.96 -26.43
CA MET A 115 -1.45 2.61 -25.36
C MET A 115 -0.34 1.69 -25.91
N PRO A 116 0.93 2.14 -25.99
CA PRO A 116 1.99 1.39 -26.66
C PRO A 116 2.34 0.05 -25.98
N CYS A 117 2.02 -0.11 -24.70
CA CYS A 117 2.25 -1.35 -23.97
C CYS A 117 1.00 -2.26 -23.87
N LYS A 118 -0.06 -1.99 -24.63
CA LYS A 118 -1.35 -2.71 -24.55
C LYS A 118 -1.21 -4.20 -24.85
N ALA A 119 -0.51 -4.53 -25.93
CA ALA A 119 -0.32 -5.90 -26.41
C ALA A 119 0.83 -6.65 -25.70
N LEU A 120 1.61 -5.97 -24.84
CA LEU A 120 2.74 -6.60 -24.18
C LEU A 120 2.31 -7.41 -22.96
N ASP A 121 2.90 -8.60 -22.81
CA ASP A 121 2.64 -9.50 -21.71
C ASP A 121 3.03 -8.90 -20.36
N ASN A 122 2.30 -9.27 -19.33
CA ASN A 122 2.69 -8.93 -17.95
C ASN A 122 3.85 -9.82 -17.51
N PRO A 123 4.83 -9.27 -16.75
CA PRO A 123 5.82 -10.09 -16.06
C PRO A 123 5.15 -11.17 -15.23
N ARG A 124 5.73 -12.36 -15.23
CA ARG A 124 5.25 -13.45 -14.37
C ARG A 124 5.51 -13.06 -12.91
N GLY A 125 4.60 -13.41 -12.04
CA GLY A 125 4.77 -13.29 -10.59
C GLY A 125 4.69 -14.66 -9.96
N LYS A 126 5.50 -14.89 -8.94
CA LYS A 126 5.37 -16.08 -8.09
C LYS A 126 4.32 -15.82 -7.02
N HIS A 127 3.55 -16.84 -6.69
CA HIS A 127 2.82 -16.90 -5.43
C HIS A 127 3.73 -17.63 -4.44
N PRO A 128 4.49 -16.91 -3.59
CA PRO A 128 5.25 -17.58 -2.55
C PRO A 128 4.28 -18.29 -1.62
N GLU A 129 4.62 -19.51 -1.24
CA GLU A 129 3.97 -20.13 -0.09
C GLU A 129 4.22 -19.23 1.12
N THR A 130 3.16 -18.75 1.72
CA THR A 130 3.27 -17.94 2.94
C THR A 130 3.48 -18.91 4.10
N PRO A 131 4.65 -18.92 4.77
CA PRO A 131 4.84 -19.74 5.95
C PRO A 131 3.87 -19.29 7.04
N PHE A 132 3.30 -20.25 7.74
CA PHE A 132 2.44 -20.02 8.90
C PHE A 132 2.89 -20.95 10.03
N TRP A 133 2.65 -20.52 11.25
CA TRP A 133 2.93 -21.35 12.40
C TRP A 133 1.79 -22.36 12.61
N THR A 134 2.14 -23.62 12.74
CA THR A 134 1.23 -24.62 13.27
C THR A 134 0.95 -24.35 14.74
N TYR A 135 -0.13 -24.87 15.26
CA TYR A 135 -0.45 -24.72 16.69
C TYR A 135 0.66 -25.27 17.60
N ALA A 136 1.29 -26.38 17.24
CA ALA A 136 2.39 -26.97 18.01
C ALA A 136 3.65 -26.08 18.02
N GLU A 137 3.99 -25.47 16.91
CA GLU A 137 5.08 -24.50 16.81
C GLU A 137 4.79 -23.25 17.65
N PHE A 138 3.57 -22.72 17.52
CA PHE A 138 3.12 -21.59 18.35
C PHE A 138 3.20 -21.92 19.84
N GLN A 139 2.67 -23.06 20.28
CA GLN A 139 2.76 -23.49 21.68
C GLN A 139 4.21 -23.63 22.17
N THR A 140 5.11 -24.10 21.34
CA THR A 140 6.53 -24.20 21.68
C THR A 140 7.15 -22.82 21.85
N PHE A 141 6.84 -21.91 20.93
CA PHE A 141 7.37 -20.56 20.95
C PHE A 141 6.90 -19.76 22.17
N ILE A 142 5.61 -19.78 22.49
CA ILE A 142 5.07 -19.00 23.63
C ILE A 142 5.60 -19.45 24.98
N LYS A 143 6.08 -20.69 25.12
CA LYS A 143 6.70 -21.20 26.36
C LYS A 143 8.08 -20.59 26.62
N SER A 144 8.70 -19.92 25.67
CA SER A 144 10.00 -19.29 25.83
C SER A 144 9.97 -17.94 26.57
N PHE A 145 8.78 -17.37 26.79
CA PHE A 145 8.63 -16.08 27.46
C PHE A 145 8.64 -16.21 28.99
N ASP A 146 9.39 -15.32 29.66
CA ASP A 146 9.28 -15.14 31.11
C ASP A 146 8.12 -14.17 31.41
N LEU A 147 6.98 -14.72 31.83
CA LEU A 147 5.78 -13.94 32.12
C LEU A 147 5.87 -13.10 33.42
N HIS A 148 6.98 -13.21 34.16
CA HIS A 148 7.28 -12.33 35.32
C HIS A 148 8.02 -11.07 34.88
N ASP A 149 8.65 -11.09 33.71
CA ASP A 149 9.24 -9.89 33.08
C ASP A 149 8.16 -9.09 32.34
N TYR A 150 8.08 -7.79 32.63
CA TYR A 150 7.05 -6.92 32.07
C TYR A 150 7.11 -6.81 30.53
N GLU A 151 8.31 -6.66 29.97
CA GLU A 151 8.47 -6.53 28.51
C GLU A 151 8.20 -7.85 27.79
N GLU A 152 8.57 -8.98 28.40
CA GLU A 152 8.28 -10.29 27.82
C GLU A 152 6.79 -10.63 27.90
N LEU A 153 6.13 -10.29 29.00
CA LEU A 153 4.67 -10.41 29.12
C LEU A 153 3.95 -9.57 28.06
N GLN A 154 4.42 -8.35 27.79
CA GLN A 154 3.88 -7.51 26.72
C GLN A 154 4.02 -8.17 25.34
N ARG A 155 5.24 -8.67 25.03
CA ARG A 155 5.51 -9.36 23.76
C ARG A 155 4.68 -10.63 23.61
N PHE A 156 4.61 -11.41 24.67
CA PHE A 156 3.76 -12.61 24.73
C PHE A 156 2.30 -12.26 24.42
N THR A 157 1.73 -11.25 25.11
CA THR A 157 0.34 -10.85 24.93
C THR A 157 0.08 -10.37 23.50
N ALA A 158 0.99 -9.58 22.91
CA ALA A 158 0.88 -9.12 21.54
C ALA A 158 0.85 -10.30 20.56
N ILE A 159 1.79 -11.24 20.68
CA ILE A 159 1.88 -12.40 19.80
C ILE A 159 0.68 -13.33 19.98
N TRP A 160 0.24 -13.55 21.23
CA TRP A 160 -0.97 -14.30 21.55
C TRP A 160 -2.19 -13.71 20.87
N LEU A 161 -2.40 -12.39 21.02
CA LEU A 161 -3.53 -11.68 20.45
C LEU A 161 -3.56 -11.83 18.91
N TYR A 162 -2.43 -11.60 18.23
CA TYR A 162 -2.34 -11.75 16.79
C TYR A 162 -2.61 -13.18 16.32
N TYR A 163 -2.07 -14.18 17.02
CA TYR A 163 -2.24 -15.58 16.64
C TYR A 163 -3.69 -16.05 16.83
N MET A 164 -4.29 -15.74 17.98
CA MET A 164 -5.63 -16.22 18.33
C MET A 164 -6.75 -15.47 17.59
N THR A 165 -6.53 -14.21 17.21
CA THR A 165 -7.59 -13.39 16.60
C THR A 165 -7.43 -13.19 15.10
N GLY A 166 -6.24 -13.38 14.55
CA GLY A 166 -5.94 -13.14 13.14
C GLY A 166 -6.12 -11.67 12.71
N VAL A 167 -6.08 -10.72 13.63
CA VAL A 167 -6.13 -9.29 13.31
C VAL A 167 -4.89 -8.87 12.53
N ARG A 168 -5.04 -7.91 11.61
CA ARG A 168 -3.90 -7.35 10.89
C ARG A 168 -3.03 -6.54 11.84
N VAL A 169 -1.73 -6.39 11.53
CA VAL A 169 -0.80 -5.63 12.39
C VAL A 169 -1.32 -4.24 12.72
N SER A 170 -1.78 -3.47 11.73
CA SER A 170 -2.32 -2.13 11.94
C SER A 170 -3.65 -2.10 12.72
N GLU A 171 -4.45 -3.17 12.63
CA GLU A 171 -5.66 -3.34 13.45
C GLU A 171 -5.26 -3.61 14.89
N GLY A 172 -4.40 -4.62 15.14
CA GLY A 172 -3.97 -4.98 16.48
C GLY A 172 -3.27 -3.84 17.24
N LEU A 173 -2.46 -3.05 16.54
CA LEU A 173 -1.81 -1.87 17.13
C LEU A 173 -2.79 -0.71 17.45
N SER A 174 -3.97 -0.69 16.84
CA SER A 174 -5.01 0.32 17.12
C SER A 174 -5.99 -0.08 18.20
N LEU A 175 -5.93 -1.33 18.68
CA LEU A 175 -6.86 -1.83 19.70
C LEU A 175 -6.67 -1.12 21.04
N CYS A 176 -7.78 -0.68 21.60
CA CYS A 176 -7.87 -0.15 22.94
C CYS A 176 -8.67 -1.09 23.84
N TRP A 177 -8.56 -0.90 25.15
CA TRP A 177 -9.29 -1.70 26.14
C TRP A 177 -10.81 -1.57 26.01
N GLU A 178 -11.32 -0.45 25.48
CA GLU A 178 -12.73 -0.24 25.19
C GLU A 178 -13.26 -1.14 24.05
N ASP A 179 -12.36 -1.68 23.21
CA ASP A 179 -12.71 -2.56 22.09
C ASP A 179 -12.98 -4.01 22.55
N ILE A 180 -12.73 -4.34 23.86
CA ILE A 180 -12.97 -5.65 24.43
C ILE A 180 -14.17 -5.61 25.38
N ASP A 181 -15.18 -6.41 25.08
CA ASP A 181 -16.26 -6.76 26.01
C ASP A 181 -15.87 -8.05 26.75
N PHE A 182 -15.32 -7.90 27.96
CA PHE A 182 -14.88 -9.03 28.78
C PHE A 182 -16.02 -9.93 29.27
N ASP A 183 -17.23 -9.36 29.44
CA ASP A 183 -18.39 -10.13 29.91
C ASP A 183 -18.95 -10.99 28.78
N LYS A 184 -19.05 -10.43 27.58
CA LYS A 184 -19.54 -11.14 26.38
C LYS A 184 -18.43 -11.87 25.63
N LYS A 185 -17.17 -11.65 26.01
CA LYS A 185 -15.96 -12.23 25.38
C LYS A 185 -15.84 -11.90 23.88
N PHE A 186 -16.04 -10.65 23.51
CA PHE A 186 -15.90 -10.18 22.14
C PHE A 186 -14.84 -9.11 22.03
N LEU A 187 -14.08 -9.17 20.95
CA LEU A 187 -13.18 -8.12 20.46
C LEU A 187 -13.83 -7.44 19.26
N LYS A 188 -14.00 -6.12 19.31
CA LYS A 188 -14.46 -5.32 18.19
C LYS A 188 -13.26 -4.79 17.40
N VAL A 189 -13.14 -5.20 16.14
CA VAL A 189 -12.13 -4.68 15.21
C VAL A 189 -12.81 -3.68 14.29
N HIS A 190 -12.52 -2.39 14.45
CA HIS A 190 -13.16 -1.33 13.67
C HIS A 190 -12.21 -0.18 13.31
N THR A 191 -10.97 -0.22 13.80
CA THR A 191 -9.97 0.84 13.57
C THR A 191 -8.66 0.26 13.03
N THR A 192 -7.84 1.13 12.49
CA THR A 192 -6.45 0.87 12.14
C THR A 192 -5.57 1.99 12.64
N LEU A 193 -4.32 1.69 12.97
CA LEU A 193 -3.34 2.68 13.36
C LEU A 193 -2.65 3.24 12.11
N GLU A 194 -2.70 4.55 11.93
CA GLU A 194 -2.02 5.27 10.85
C GLU A 194 -1.22 6.45 11.39
N LYS A 195 -0.27 6.96 10.59
CA LYS A 195 0.43 8.21 10.88
C LYS A 195 -0.16 9.34 10.05
N ASP A 196 -0.35 10.49 10.69
CA ASP A 196 -0.70 11.73 10.01
C ASP A 196 0.47 12.30 9.18
N GLU A 197 0.28 13.47 8.57
CA GLU A 197 1.32 14.14 7.78
C GLU A 197 2.51 14.62 8.64
N ASN A 198 2.30 14.83 9.94
CA ASN A 198 3.29 15.26 10.91
C ASN A 198 4.03 14.08 11.57
N GLY A 199 3.60 12.84 11.29
CA GLY A 199 4.18 11.63 11.85
C GLY A 199 3.55 11.17 13.16
N ASN A 200 2.48 11.83 13.63
CA ASN A 200 1.76 11.42 14.85
C ASN A 200 0.85 10.23 14.55
N TRP A 201 0.80 9.29 15.49
CA TRP A 201 -0.10 8.15 15.41
C TRP A 201 -1.53 8.57 15.72
N TYR A 202 -2.48 8.02 14.98
CA TYR A 202 -3.91 8.17 15.25
C TYR A 202 -4.69 6.91 14.87
N ARG A 203 -5.78 6.67 15.59
CA ARG A 203 -6.75 5.63 15.25
C ARG A 203 -7.63 6.14 14.12
N LYS A 204 -7.70 5.38 13.05
CA LYS A 204 -8.54 5.68 11.90
C LYS A 204 -9.64 4.65 11.80
N ASP A 205 -10.87 5.12 11.71
CA ASP A 205 -12.01 4.24 11.47
C ASP A 205 -11.87 3.51 10.14
N GLN A 206 -12.13 2.21 10.15
CA GLN A 206 -12.09 1.40 8.93
C GLN A 206 -13.34 1.66 8.08
N THR A 207 -13.35 2.75 7.34
CA THR A 207 -14.47 3.12 6.47
C THR A 207 -14.41 2.51 5.08
N LYS A 208 -13.35 1.75 4.72
CA LYS A 208 -13.09 1.32 3.34
C LYS A 208 -13.98 0.21 2.82
N THR A 209 -14.40 -0.70 3.68
CA THR A 209 -15.33 -1.79 3.30
C THR A 209 -16.13 -2.24 4.52
N PRO A 210 -17.41 -2.60 4.36
CA PRO A 210 -18.22 -3.20 5.44
C PRO A 210 -17.58 -4.45 6.08
N ALA A 211 -16.73 -5.16 5.32
CA ALA A 211 -15.98 -6.33 5.79
C ALA A 211 -14.78 -6.01 6.69
N GLY A 212 -14.44 -4.73 6.89
CA GLY A 212 -13.35 -4.29 7.78
C GLY A 212 -13.78 -4.27 9.25
N GLU A 213 -15.05 -3.97 9.53
CA GLU A 213 -15.61 -3.98 10.88
C GLU A 213 -16.14 -5.38 11.19
N ARG A 214 -15.65 -5.98 12.28
CA ARG A 214 -16.05 -7.32 12.70
C ARG A 214 -15.92 -7.49 14.20
N LEU A 215 -16.74 -8.40 14.74
CA LEU A 215 -16.61 -8.92 16.09
C LEU A 215 -15.89 -10.28 16.02
N ILE A 216 -14.95 -10.49 16.92
CA ILE A 216 -14.21 -11.75 17.09
C ILE A 216 -14.54 -12.28 18.47
N GLU A 217 -15.05 -13.49 18.55
CA GLU A 217 -15.27 -14.19 19.81
C GLU A 217 -13.92 -14.61 20.40
N LEU A 218 -13.72 -14.34 21.68
CA LEU A 218 -12.50 -14.67 22.43
C LEU A 218 -12.76 -15.89 23.32
N ASP A 219 -11.84 -16.84 23.31
CA ASP A 219 -11.87 -17.96 24.24
C ASP A 219 -11.47 -17.54 25.66
N ASP A 220 -11.74 -18.43 26.64
CA ASP A 220 -11.48 -18.17 28.04
C ASP A 220 -10.01 -17.90 28.33
N ILE A 221 -9.10 -18.64 27.66
CA ILE A 221 -7.66 -18.48 27.85
C ILE A 221 -7.20 -17.10 27.34
N THR A 222 -7.71 -16.67 26.19
CA THR A 222 -7.40 -15.33 25.66
C THR A 222 -7.93 -14.23 26.57
N ILE A 223 -9.11 -14.39 27.14
CA ILE A 223 -9.65 -13.47 28.15
C ILE A 223 -8.73 -13.39 29.39
N GLU A 224 -8.30 -14.54 29.92
CA GLU A 224 -7.39 -14.60 31.06
C GLU A 224 -6.04 -13.90 30.76
N VAL A 225 -5.43 -14.17 29.61
CA VAL A 225 -4.20 -13.52 29.15
C VAL A 225 -4.36 -12.00 29.11
N LEU A 226 -5.45 -11.52 28.52
CA LEU A 226 -5.73 -10.09 28.41
C LEU A 226 -6.00 -9.43 29.76
N GLN A 227 -6.67 -10.10 30.70
CA GLN A 227 -6.90 -9.61 32.06
C GLN A 227 -5.60 -9.51 32.85
N VAL A 228 -4.73 -10.51 32.76
CA VAL A 228 -3.40 -10.49 33.40
C VAL A 228 -2.57 -9.34 32.84
N TRP A 229 -2.54 -9.19 31.52
CA TRP A 229 -1.81 -8.08 30.89
C TRP A 229 -2.37 -6.72 31.30
N ARG A 230 -3.68 -6.52 31.24
CA ARG A 230 -4.34 -5.26 31.61
C ARG A 230 -3.96 -4.82 33.02
N LYS A 231 -3.98 -5.75 33.98
CA LYS A 231 -3.59 -5.47 35.37
C LYS A 231 -2.13 -5.03 35.49
N ASN A 232 -1.23 -5.71 34.78
CA ASN A 232 0.19 -5.36 34.78
C ASN A 232 0.45 -4.03 34.05
N GLN A 233 -0.22 -3.79 32.95
CA GLN A 233 -0.05 -2.57 32.17
C GLN A 233 -0.50 -1.34 32.97
N PHE A 234 -1.67 -1.35 33.59
CA PHE A 234 -2.18 -0.23 34.37
C PHE A 234 -1.35 0.09 35.63
N ALA A 235 -0.60 -0.89 36.11
CA ALA A 235 0.34 -0.65 37.20
C ALA A 235 1.62 0.09 36.73
N ASN A 236 1.94 0.06 35.46
CA ASN A 236 3.21 0.54 34.90
C ASN A 236 3.06 1.64 33.85
N GLN A 237 1.89 1.75 33.19
CA GLN A 237 1.64 2.69 32.08
C GLN A 237 0.21 3.24 32.15
N ASP A 238 0.06 4.54 31.83
CA ASP A 238 -1.25 5.16 31.60
C ASP A 238 -1.51 5.20 30.09
N THR A 239 -2.24 4.21 29.61
CA THR A 239 -2.57 4.08 28.18
C THR A 239 -3.85 3.30 27.95
N ASP A 240 -4.63 3.71 26.97
CA ASP A 240 -5.81 2.98 26.52
C ASP A 240 -5.49 1.86 25.53
N PHE A 241 -4.32 1.91 24.87
CA PHE A 241 -3.90 0.90 23.89
C PHE A 241 -3.53 -0.42 24.56
N ILE A 242 -4.04 -1.54 24.02
CA ILE A 242 -3.69 -2.88 24.52
C ILE A 242 -2.21 -3.17 24.28
N ILE A 243 -1.70 -2.80 23.10
CA ILE A 243 -0.28 -2.95 22.74
C ILE A 243 0.32 -1.56 22.57
N SER A 244 1.18 -1.17 23.51
CA SER A 244 1.79 0.16 23.51
C SER A 244 3.24 0.08 23.98
N ARG A 245 4.05 1.04 23.55
CA ARG A 245 5.41 1.22 24.04
C ARG A 245 5.47 2.55 24.78
N PHE A 246 5.74 2.50 26.11
CA PHE A 246 5.77 3.69 26.98
C PHE A 246 4.50 4.57 26.91
N GLY A 247 3.32 3.93 26.70
CA GLY A 247 2.05 4.63 26.60
C GLY A 247 1.64 5.04 25.19
N ASP A 248 2.57 5.12 24.26
CA ASP A 248 2.29 5.38 22.85
C ASP A 248 2.09 4.08 22.07
N PRO A 249 1.26 4.07 21.02
CA PRO A 249 1.21 2.95 20.09
C PRO A 249 2.58 2.78 19.39
N PHE A 250 2.95 1.54 19.10
CA PHE A 250 4.25 1.18 18.51
C PHE A 250 4.58 1.88 17.22
#